data_ce098521f80d6ab4144d16cdb916f1ed
#
_entry.id   ce098521f80d6ab4144d16cdb916f1ed
#
_cell.length_a   1.000
_cell.length_b   1.000
_cell.length_c   1.000
_cell.angle_alpha   90.00
_cell.angle_beta   90.00
_cell.angle_gamma   90.00
#
_symmetry.space_group_name_H-M   'P 1'
#
loop_
_entity.id
_entity.type
_entity.pdbx_description
1 polymer ?
#
loop_
_entity_poly.entity_id
_entity_poly.type
_entity_poly.pdbx_seq_one_letter_code
_entity_poly.pdbx_strand_id
1 'polypeptide(L)'
;MAKMTDAQKRFADEYLIDLNATRAYRAAYPSVTKDSTASAAGARMLRNVKVEEYINKRQSDIQNKTNITQERVIKELASIAFLDTTELVKVKGRRVMLTNTEDLTEGQRRAIASIKKGKNGVELSTYDKIKALELIGRHLGMFKDKVEVSGSVDAGLEKLSSILNQVKKDE
;
A
#
# COMPACT_ATOMS: atom_id res chain seq x y z
N MET A 1 -12.99 -31.72 -10.61
CA MET A 1 -11.94 -30.72 -10.33
C MET A 1 -11.31 -31.00 -8.98
N ALA A 2 -9.97 -31.07 -8.87
CA ALA A 2 -9.31 -31.35 -7.60
C ALA A 2 -9.55 -30.19 -6.60
N LYS A 3 -9.97 -30.53 -5.39
CA LYS A 3 -10.29 -29.58 -4.32
C LYS A 3 -9.02 -28.88 -3.83
N MET A 4 -9.10 -27.60 -3.46
CA MET A 4 -7.98 -26.86 -2.83
C MET A 4 -7.60 -27.53 -1.52
N THR A 5 -6.29 -27.67 -1.23
CA THR A 5 -5.82 -28.25 0.03
C THR A 5 -6.00 -27.29 1.20
N ASP A 6 -6.06 -27.79 2.43
CA ASP A 6 -6.19 -26.95 3.62
C ASP A 6 -4.96 -26.02 3.80
N ALA A 7 -3.76 -26.48 3.44
CA ALA A 7 -2.56 -25.65 3.44
C ALA A 7 -2.65 -24.51 2.41
N GLN A 8 -3.20 -24.74 1.23
CA GLN A 8 -3.43 -23.68 0.23
C GLN A 8 -4.45 -22.65 0.72
N LYS A 9 -5.53 -23.09 1.38
CA LYS A 9 -6.49 -22.16 1.98
C LYS A 9 -5.84 -21.34 3.07
N ARG A 10 -5.11 -21.98 3.99
CA ARG A 10 -4.38 -21.30 5.06
C ARG A 10 -3.41 -20.27 4.50
N PHE A 11 -2.67 -20.62 3.43
CA PHE A 11 -1.80 -19.66 2.75
C PHE A 11 -2.59 -18.45 2.24
N ALA A 12 -3.72 -18.66 1.57
CA ALA A 12 -4.53 -17.56 1.04
C ALA A 12 -5.12 -16.68 2.14
N ASP A 13 -5.65 -17.27 3.23
CA ASP A 13 -6.20 -16.54 4.37
C ASP A 13 -5.10 -15.73 5.08
N GLU A 14 -3.91 -16.29 5.28
CA GLU A 14 -2.74 -15.59 5.84
C GLU A 14 -2.24 -14.47 4.93
N TYR A 15 -2.24 -14.69 3.61
CA TYR A 15 -1.84 -13.67 2.64
C TYR A 15 -2.76 -12.45 2.67
N LEU A 16 -4.05 -12.64 2.88
CA LEU A 16 -5.04 -11.55 2.94
C LEU A 16 -4.88 -10.64 4.17
N ILE A 17 -4.08 -11.02 5.17
CA ILE A 17 -3.84 -10.20 6.36
C ILE A 17 -2.93 -9.01 6.05
N ASP A 18 -1.82 -9.25 5.33
CA ASP A 18 -0.75 -8.25 5.12
C ASP A 18 -0.16 -8.25 3.71
N LEU A 19 -0.70 -9.06 2.80
CA LEU A 19 -0.27 -9.25 1.42
C LEU A 19 1.21 -9.70 1.30
N ASN A 20 1.75 -10.35 2.35
CA ASN A 20 3.11 -10.86 2.38
C ASN A 20 3.15 -12.37 2.08
N ALA A 21 3.50 -12.72 0.83
CA ALA A 21 3.53 -14.11 0.39
C ALA A 21 4.55 -14.99 1.13
N THR A 22 5.70 -14.42 1.52
CA THR A 22 6.75 -15.16 2.25
C THR A 22 6.27 -15.55 3.65
N ARG A 23 5.69 -14.58 4.38
CA ARG A 23 5.12 -14.82 5.71
C ARG A 23 3.95 -15.80 5.64
N ALA A 24 3.01 -15.58 4.72
CA ALA A 24 1.84 -16.43 4.53
C ALA A 24 2.24 -17.88 4.20
N TYR A 25 3.27 -18.07 3.36
CA TYR A 25 3.76 -19.41 3.04
C TYR A 25 4.35 -20.11 4.26
N ARG A 26 5.17 -19.44 5.07
CA ARG A 26 5.71 -20.00 6.31
C ARG A 26 4.62 -20.36 7.31
N ALA A 27 3.59 -19.53 7.44
CA ALA A 27 2.44 -19.81 8.30
C ALA A 27 1.65 -21.04 7.85
N ALA A 28 1.51 -21.26 6.53
CA ALA A 28 0.80 -22.42 5.97
C ALA A 28 1.65 -23.69 5.94
N TYR A 29 2.98 -23.55 5.82
CA TYR A 29 3.94 -24.66 5.72
C TYR A 29 5.07 -24.49 6.76
N PRO A 30 4.83 -24.81 8.06
CA PRO A 30 5.77 -24.55 9.14
C PRO A 30 7.13 -25.28 9.03
N SER A 31 7.19 -26.34 8.22
CA SER A 31 8.43 -27.08 7.93
C SER A 31 9.42 -26.26 7.09
N VAL A 32 8.96 -25.19 6.42
CA VAL A 32 9.81 -24.32 5.61
C VAL A 32 10.35 -23.18 6.45
N THR A 33 11.62 -23.28 6.85
CA THR A 33 12.29 -22.31 7.74
C THR A 33 13.06 -21.23 6.98
N LYS A 34 13.55 -21.54 5.75
CA LYS A 34 14.36 -20.62 4.93
C LYS A 34 13.49 -19.60 4.21
N ASP A 35 13.75 -18.30 4.40
CA ASP A 35 13.00 -17.21 3.77
C ASP A 35 13.09 -17.21 2.24
N SER A 36 14.25 -17.54 1.67
CA SER A 36 14.41 -17.65 0.22
C SER A 36 13.52 -18.72 -0.41
N THR A 37 13.39 -19.88 0.27
CA THR A 37 12.50 -20.96 -0.15
C THR A 37 11.03 -20.54 -0.03
N ALA A 38 10.67 -19.92 1.10
CA ALA A 38 9.31 -19.45 1.35
C ALA A 38 8.89 -18.36 0.36
N SER A 39 9.79 -17.42 0.02
CA SER A 39 9.56 -16.37 -0.97
C SER A 39 9.28 -16.94 -2.37
N ALA A 40 10.17 -17.81 -2.85
CA ALA A 40 10.00 -18.45 -4.16
C ALA A 40 8.73 -19.33 -4.24
N ALA A 41 8.43 -20.07 -3.16
CA ALA A 41 7.26 -20.93 -3.10
C ALA A 41 5.96 -20.12 -2.92
N GLY A 42 5.98 -19.06 -2.12
CA GLY A 42 4.85 -18.12 -1.96
C GLY A 42 4.47 -17.43 -3.28
N ALA A 43 5.47 -16.95 -4.01
CA ALA A 43 5.26 -16.36 -5.34
C ALA A 43 4.64 -17.36 -6.33
N ARG A 44 5.07 -18.63 -6.31
CA ARG A 44 4.46 -19.70 -7.12
C ARG A 44 3.04 -20.01 -6.67
N MET A 45 2.78 -19.99 -5.35
CA MET A 45 1.45 -20.27 -4.80
C MET A 45 0.43 -19.21 -5.25
N LEU A 46 0.81 -17.93 -5.31
CA LEU A 46 -0.05 -16.85 -5.82
C LEU A 46 -0.43 -17.02 -7.30
N ARG A 47 0.41 -17.68 -8.09
CA ARG A 47 0.13 -18.00 -9.51
C ARG A 47 -0.75 -19.23 -9.69
N ASN A 48 -1.09 -19.94 -8.61
CA ASN A 48 -1.97 -21.08 -8.70
C ASN A 48 -3.41 -20.60 -8.89
N VAL A 49 -4.04 -20.94 -10.00
CA VAL A 49 -5.38 -20.48 -10.40
C VAL A 49 -6.41 -20.63 -9.28
N LYS A 50 -6.40 -21.75 -8.55
CA LYS A 50 -7.37 -21.98 -7.45
C LYS A 50 -7.13 -21.08 -6.25
N VAL A 51 -5.86 -20.83 -5.94
CA VAL A 51 -5.48 -19.91 -4.84
C VAL A 51 -5.86 -18.50 -5.21
N GLU A 52 -5.60 -18.08 -6.43
CA GLU A 52 -5.98 -16.78 -6.97
C GLU A 52 -7.50 -16.57 -6.96
N GLU A 53 -8.28 -17.53 -7.48
CA GLU A 53 -9.74 -17.49 -7.44
C GLU A 53 -10.28 -17.38 -6.01
N TYR A 54 -9.69 -18.13 -5.07
CA TYR A 54 -10.09 -18.08 -3.66
C TYR A 54 -9.77 -16.72 -3.03
N ILE A 55 -8.58 -16.17 -3.27
CA ILE A 55 -8.17 -14.85 -2.80
C ILE A 55 -9.13 -13.78 -3.35
N ASN A 56 -9.39 -13.78 -4.65
CA ASN A 56 -10.28 -12.82 -5.30
C ASN A 56 -11.71 -12.90 -4.74
N LYS A 57 -12.24 -14.10 -4.53
CA LYS A 57 -13.54 -14.31 -3.90
C LYS A 57 -13.59 -13.77 -2.48
N ARG A 58 -12.58 -14.07 -1.66
CA ARG A 58 -12.50 -13.58 -0.27
C ARG A 58 -12.38 -12.06 -0.20
N GLN A 59 -11.61 -11.44 -1.10
CA GLN A 59 -11.52 -9.98 -1.20
C GLN A 59 -12.87 -9.37 -1.58
N SER A 60 -13.55 -9.94 -2.57
CA SER A 60 -14.90 -9.48 -2.96
C SER A 60 -15.90 -9.63 -1.79
N ASP A 61 -15.88 -10.75 -1.07
CA ASP A 61 -16.74 -10.96 0.09
C ASP A 61 -16.47 -9.92 1.21
N ILE A 62 -15.20 -9.58 1.45
CA ILE A 62 -14.80 -8.54 2.42
C ILE A 62 -15.28 -7.17 1.94
N GLN A 63 -15.04 -6.82 0.69
CA GLN A 63 -15.48 -5.55 0.09
C GLN A 63 -17.01 -5.40 0.19
N ASN A 64 -17.75 -6.45 -0.15
CA ASN A 64 -19.22 -6.45 -0.09
C ASN A 64 -19.73 -6.29 1.35
N LYS A 65 -19.10 -6.94 2.33
CA LYS A 65 -19.49 -6.87 3.74
C LYS A 65 -19.15 -5.53 4.39
N THR A 66 -18.02 -4.95 4.06
CA THR A 66 -17.53 -3.71 4.67
C THR A 66 -17.88 -2.47 3.87
N ASN A 67 -18.28 -2.64 2.62
CA ASN A 67 -18.48 -1.56 1.65
C ASN A 67 -17.22 -0.67 1.50
N ILE A 68 -16.03 -1.24 1.79
CA ILE A 68 -14.73 -0.58 1.65
C ILE A 68 -14.13 -1.02 0.32
N THR A 69 -14.12 -0.13 -0.64
CA THR A 69 -13.47 -0.31 -1.93
C THR A 69 -12.22 0.55 -2.02
N GLN A 70 -11.29 0.17 -2.89
CA GLN A 70 -10.11 0.96 -3.19
C GLN A 70 -10.48 2.37 -3.66
N GLU A 71 -11.50 2.48 -4.52
CA GLU A 71 -12.03 3.75 -5.01
C GLU A 71 -12.53 4.63 -3.86
N ARG A 72 -13.25 4.06 -2.89
CA ARG A 72 -13.74 4.81 -1.73
C ARG A 72 -12.61 5.33 -0.86
N VAL A 73 -11.55 4.52 -0.63
CA VAL A 73 -10.37 4.95 0.12
C VAL A 73 -9.63 6.08 -0.61
N ILE A 74 -9.43 5.96 -1.92
CA ILE A 74 -8.80 7.01 -2.73
C ILE A 74 -9.64 8.29 -2.72
N LYS A 75 -10.97 8.19 -2.82
CA LYS A 75 -11.86 9.35 -2.74
C LYS A 75 -11.76 10.07 -1.39
N GLU A 76 -11.64 9.32 -0.30
CA GLU A 76 -11.45 9.89 1.04
C GLU A 76 -10.09 10.61 1.16
N LEU A 77 -9.01 9.98 0.70
CA LEU A 77 -7.68 10.61 0.64
C LEU A 77 -7.67 11.85 -0.27
N ALA A 78 -8.37 11.81 -1.40
CA ALA A 78 -8.46 12.93 -2.34
C ALA A 78 -9.16 14.13 -1.72
N SER A 79 -10.19 13.93 -0.88
CA SER A 79 -10.86 15.05 -0.19
C SER A 79 -9.92 15.78 0.76
N ILE A 80 -8.93 15.10 1.35
CA ILE A 80 -7.89 15.70 2.19
C ILE A 80 -6.81 16.37 1.32
N ALA A 81 -6.31 15.62 0.32
CA ALA A 81 -5.20 16.02 -0.53
C ALA A 81 -5.48 17.27 -1.36
N PHE A 82 -6.71 17.43 -1.83
CA PHE A 82 -7.12 18.51 -2.73
C PHE A 82 -8.01 19.57 -2.06
N LEU A 83 -8.13 19.51 -0.71
CA LEU A 83 -8.85 20.56 0.02
C LEU A 83 -8.22 21.93 -0.25
N ASP A 84 -9.06 22.89 -0.63
CA ASP A 84 -8.71 24.30 -0.57
C ASP A 84 -9.14 24.87 0.80
N THR A 85 -8.17 25.22 1.62
CA THR A 85 -8.44 25.75 2.97
C THR A 85 -9.17 27.08 2.96
N THR A 86 -9.12 27.84 1.86
CA THR A 86 -9.87 29.11 1.70
C THR A 86 -11.39 28.89 1.59
N GLU A 87 -11.82 27.68 1.30
CA GLU A 87 -13.24 27.31 1.32
C GLU A 87 -13.77 27.13 2.76
N LEU A 88 -12.88 26.80 3.71
CA LEU A 88 -13.23 26.66 5.12
C LEU A 88 -13.19 27.99 5.89
N VAL A 89 -12.38 28.93 5.41
CA VAL A 89 -12.06 30.17 6.13
C VAL A 89 -12.13 31.36 5.17
N LYS A 90 -12.95 32.34 5.52
CA LYS A 90 -13.04 33.61 4.78
C LYS A 90 -12.32 34.72 5.56
N VAL A 91 -11.34 35.36 4.92
CA VAL A 91 -10.62 36.50 5.47
C VAL A 91 -11.14 37.79 4.84
N LYS A 92 -11.67 38.70 5.66
CA LYS A 92 -12.12 40.01 5.21
C LYS A 92 -11.44 41.10 6.05
N GLY A 93 -10.46 41.78 5.47
CA GLY A 93 -9.62 42.73 6.20
C GLY A 93 -8.87 42.06 7.34
N ARG A 94 -9.11 42.44 8.59
CA ARG A 94 -8.51 41.83 9.79
C ARG A 94 -9.39 40.76 10.45
N ARG A 95 -10.54 40.44 9.85
CA ARG A 95 -11.48 39.47 10.42
C ARG A 95 -11.33 38.13 9.71
N VAL A 96 -11.27 37.08 10.52
CA VAL A 96 -11.30 35.69 10.05
C VAL A 96 -12.66 35.12 10.44
N MET A 97 -13.37 34.60 9.46
CA MET A 97 -14.68 33.96 9.63
C MET A 97 -14.60 32.53 9.14
N LEU A 98 -15.04 31.59 9.96
CA LEU A 98 -15.19 30.20 9.55
C LEU A 98 -16.50 30.06 8.76
N THR A 99 -16.47 29.20 7.71
CA THR A 99 -17.68 28.77 7.02
C THR A 99 -18.50 27.89 7.99
N ASN A 100 -19.80 28.06 8.04
CA ASN A 100 -20.64 27.22 8.88
C ASN A 100 -20.53 25.75 8.42
N THR A 101 -20.53 24.82 9.36
CA THR A 101 -20.39 23.37 9.04
C THR A 101 -21.54 22.84 8.17
N GLU A 102 -22.70 23.49 8.20
CA GLU A 102 -23.87 23.18 7.40
C GLU A 102 -23.64 23.53 5.91
N ASP A 103 -22.87 24.59 5.65
CA ASP A 103 -22.55 25.08 4.29
C ASP A 103 -21.39 24.30 3.65
N LEU A 104 -20.69 23.46 4.40
CA LEU A 104 -19.56 22.67 3.91
C LEU A 104 -20.04 21.45 3.11
N THR A 105 -19.38 21.19 2.00
CA THR A 105 -19.55 19.94 1.25
C THR A 105 -19.09 18.74 2.07
N GLU A 106 -19.52 17.56 1.70
CA GLU A 106 -19.12 16.33 2.37
C GLU A 106 -17.59 16.11 2.32
N GLY A 107 -16.94 16.42 1.19
CA GLY A 107 -15.47 16.33 1.04
C GLY A 107 -14.75 17.30 1.99
N GLN A 108 -15.22 18.53 2.11
CA GLN A 108 -14.66 19.52 3.03
C GLN A 108 -14.80 19.10 4.50
N ARG A 109 -15.97 18.58 4.90
CA ARG A 109 -16.18 18.04 6.27
C ARG A 109 -15.25 16.87 6.58
N ARG A 110 -15.02 15.98 5.62
CA ARG A 110 -14.10 14.82 5.78
C ARG A 110 -12.64 15.24 5.95
N ALA A 111 -12.24 16.39 5.41
CA ALA A 111 -10.88 16.89 5.52
C ALA A 111 -10.60 17.60 6.86
N ILE A 112 -11.63 17.85 7.69
CA ILE A 112 -11.49 18.46 9.00
C ILE A 112 -11.05 17.40 10.02
N ALA A 113 -9.89 17.64 10.65
CA ALA A 113 -9.35 16.76 11.68
C ALA A 113 -9.94 17.06 13.07
N SER A 114 -10.11 18.34 13.40
CA SER A 114 -10.73 18.73 14.66
C SER A 114 -11.33 20.15 14.63
N ILE A 115 -12.35 20.35 15.47
CA ILE A 115 -12.92 21.66 15.79
C ILE A 115 -12.92 21.78 17.32
N LYS A 116 -12.29 22.83 17.83
CA LYS A 116 -12.14 23.07 19.28
C LYS A 116 -12.53 24.49 19.61
N LYS A 117 -13.01 24.71 20.85
CA LYS A 117 -13.20 26.05 21.40
C LYS A 117 -11.87 26.51 22.02
N GLY A 118 -11.19 27.44 21.37
CA GLY A 118 -9.98 28.09 21.86
C GLY A 118 -10.26 29.34 22.71
N LYS A 119 -9.21 29.92 23.29
CA LYS A 119 -9.30 31.16 24.07
C LYS A 119 -9.81 32.33 23.24
N ASN A 120 -9.46 32.38 21.95
CA ASN A 120 -9.76 33.52 21.05
C ASN A 120 -10.86 33.18 20.03
N GLY A 121 -11.63 32.12 20.23
CA GLY A 121 -12.68 31.69 19.30
C GLY A 121 -12.60 30.20 18.95
N VAL A 122 -13.09 29.84 17.78
CA VAL A 122 -13.07 28.47 17.28
C VAL A 122 -11.74 28.20 16.58
N GLU A 123 -11.10 27.09 16.94
CA GLU A 123 -9.90 26.55 16.28
C GLU A 123 -10.31 25.37 15.41
N LEU A 124 -9.98 25.43 14.12
CA LEU A 124 -10.22 24.39 13.15
C LEU A 124 -8.87 23.87 12.65
N SER A 125 -8.69 22.55 12.63
CA SER A 125 -7.53 21.92 12.03
C SER A 125 -7.96 20.91 10.97
N THR A 126 -7.14 20.78 9.93
CA THR A 126 -7.33 19.81 8.84
C THR A 126 -6.32 18.68 8.97
N TYR A 127 -6.60 17.55 8.32
CA TYR A 127 -5.63 16.46 8.19
C TYR A 127 -4.44 16.90 7.34
N ASP A 128 -3.33 16.14 7.45
CA ASP A 128 -2.09 16.40 6.73
C ASP A 128 -2.27 16.15 5.24
N LYS A 129 -2.35 17.26 4.48
CA LYS A 129 -2.47 17.27 3.02
C LYS A 129 -1.28 16.60 2.32
N ILE A 130 -0.06 16.84 2.83
CA ILE A 130 1.16 16.28 2.23
C ILE A 130 1.18 14.76 2.38
N LYS A 131 0.79 14.28 3.56
CA LYS A 131 0.69 12.83 3.79
C LYS A 131 -0.37 12.17 2.91
N ALA A 132 -1.51 12.81 2.72
CA ALA A 132 -2.56 12.29 1.83
C ALA A 132 -2.08 12.26 0.37
N LEU A 133 -1.38 13.30 -0.11
CA LEU A 133 -0.77 13.34 -1.45
C LEU A 133 0.30 12.24 -1.62
N GLU A 134 1.14 12.03 -0.62
CA GLU A 134 2.15 10.96 -0.62
C GLU A 134 1.49 9.58 -0.79
N LEU A 135 0.44 9.29 0.00
CA LEU A 135 -0.26 8.00 -0.08
C LEU A 135 -0.91 7.77 -1.44
N ILE A 136 -1.53 8.80 -2.03
CA ILE A 136 -2.10 8.73 -3.38
C ILE A 136 -0.99 8.53 -4.41
N GLY A 137 0.10 9.30 -4.32
CA GLY A 137 1.24 9.19 -5.25
C GLY A 137 1.89 7.81 -5.21
N ARG A 138 2.06 7.22 -4.03
CA ARG A 138 2.53 5.83 -3.87
C ARG A 138 1.57 4.82 -4.50
N HIS A 139 0.27 4.99 -4.31
CA HIS A 139 -0.75 4.15 -4.91
C HIS A 139 -0.73 4.20 -6.44
N LEU A 140 -0.50 5.39 -7.01
CA LEU A 140 -0.37 5.60 -8.45
C LEU A 140 1.01 5.20 -9.01
N GLY A 141 1.95 4.73 -8.16
CA GLY A 141 3.30 4.37 -8.57
C GLY A 141 4.16 5.56 -9.05
N MET A 142 3.80 6.79 -8.63
CA MET A 142 4.52 8.02 -9.02
C MET A 142 5.91 8.10 -8.38
N PHE A 143 6.08 7.53 -7.20
CA PHE A 143 7.36 7.47 -6.48
C PHE A 143 7.96 6.09 -6.69
N LYS A 144 8.92 6.00 -7.63
CA LYS A 144 9.77 4.82 -7.76
C LYS A 144 10.87 4.96 -6.73
N ASP A 145 10.83 4.18 -5.65
CA ASP A 145 12.02 3.97 -4.84
C ASP A 145 13.07 3.35 -5.77
N LYS A 146 14.11 4.12 -6.12
CA LYS A 146 15.30 3.54 -6.73
C LYS A 146 15.90 2.63 -5.65
N VAL A 147 15.53 1.36 -5.67
CA VAL A 147 16.32 0.33 -5.02
C VAL A 147 17.59 0.28 -5.84
N GLU A 148 18.61 1.05 -5.45
CA GLU A 148 19.97 0.76 -5.86
C GLU A 148 20.28 -0.61 -5.28
N VAL A 149 20.09 -1.63 -6.10
CA VAL A 149 20.68 -2.94 -5.86
C VAL A 149 22.17 -2.73 -6.04
N SER A 150 22.84 -2.23 -4.99
CA SER A 150 24.28 -2.23 -4.85
C SER A 150 24.77 -3.67 -4.57
N GLY A 151 24.40 -4.56 -5.46
CA GLY A 151 24.82 -5.94 -5.54
C GLY A 151 25.68 -6.06 -6.79
N SER A 152 26.95 -5.67 -6.66
CA SER A 152 28.13 -6.20 -7.36
C SER A 152 27.87 -6.85 -8.74
N VAL A 153 27.38 -6.07 -9.69
CA VAL A 153 27.56 -6.41 -11.10
C VAL A 153 29.07 -6.51 -11.41
N ASP A 154 29.89 -5.69 -10.74
CA ASP A 154 31.35 -5.71 -10.85
C ASP A 154 31.96 -7.04 -10.38
N ALA A 155 31.52 -7.60 -9.25
CA ALA A 155 32.03 -8.89 -8.77
C ALA A 155 31.60 -10.07 -9.69
N GLY A 156 30.48 -9.94 -10.39
CA GLY A 156 30.05 -10.90 -11.40
C GLY A 156 30.87 -10.79 -12.69
N LEU A 157 31.21 -9.57 -13.11
CA LEU A 157 32.03 -9.32 -14.29
C LEU A 157 33.50 -9.69 -14.05
N GLU A 158 34.06 -9.47 -12.86
CA GLU A 158 35.40 -9.92 -12.47
C GLU A 158 35.51 -11.45 -12.45
N LYS A 159 34.50 -12.16 -11.92
CA LYS A 159 34.45 -13.63 -11.99
C LYS A 159 34.35 -14.15 -13.41
N LEU A 160 33.53 -13.54 -14.26
CA LEU A 160 33.43 -13.90 -15.68
C LEU A 160 34.72 -13.63 -16.43
N SER A 161 35.41 -12.51 -16.19
CA SER A 161 36.69 -12.21 -16.81
C SER A 161 37.80 -13.14 -16.36
N SER A 162 37.80 -13.58 -15.09
CA SER A 162 38.77 -14.56 -14.58
C SER A 162 38.58 -15.95 -15.20
N ILE A 163 37.33 -16.38 -15.39
CA ILE A 163 37.00 -17.65 -16.06
C ILE A 163 37.37 -17.61 -17.54
N LEU A 164 37.11 -16.52 -18.25
CA LEU A 164 37.49 -16.37 -19.66
C LEU A 164 38.99 -16.34 -19.85
N ASN A 165 39.78 -15.78 -18.91
CA ASN A 165 41.23 -15.76 -18.94
C ASN A 165 41.84 -17.12 -18.60
N GLN A 166 41.16 -18.00 -17.83
CA GLN A 166 41.58 -19.36 -17.59
C GLN A 166 41.40 -20.23 -18.84
N VAL A 167 40.23 -20.12 -19.52
CA VAL A 167 39.95 -20.89 -20.74
C VAL A 167 40.92 -20.54 -21.88
N LYS A 168 41.39 -19.29 -21.97
CA LYS A 168 42.42 -18.86 -22.98
C LYS A 168 43.84 -19.32 -22.70
N LYS A 169 44.13 -19.81 -21.48
CA LYS A 169 45.49 -20.33 -21.15
C LYS A 169 45.62 -21.83 -21.37
N ASP A 170 44.50 -22.54 -21.56
CA ASP A 170 44.44 -23.96 -21.77
C ASP A 170 44.33 -24.37 -23.27
N GLU A 171 44.41 -23.36 -24.21
CA GLU A 171 44.62 -23.53 -25.64
C GLU A 171 46.10 -23.14 -25.99
#